data_174ecce9cc5d8b2a2fe370ae3d3b5a1d
#
_entry.id   174ecce9cc5d8b2a2fe370ae3d3b5a1d
#
_cell.length_a   1.000
_cell.length_b   1.000
_cell.length_c   1.000
_cell.angle_alpha   90.00
_cell.angle_beta   90.00
_cell.angle_gamma   90.00
#
_symmetry.space_group_name_H-M   'P 1'
#
loop_
_entity.id
_entity.type
_entity.pdbx_description
1 polymer ?
#
loop_
_entity_poly.entity_id
_entity_poly.type
_entity_poly.pdbx_seq_one_letter_code
_entity_poly.pdbx_strand_id
1 'polypeptide(L)'
;MELIWKELPGERIIYTGVSQGTVEGGIPLPEGRSAKEILSYTGEVAISSSSAREGEIAIEGVVRIDLICMDDKVFAFTSSAPFTHRIAADGVREGMRAEVRSALQSLEINKGEGGITLNAVADINAMVTASGGAKVLDGISGIEDGEQQRQEMTL
;
A
#
# COMPACT_ATOMS: atom_id res chain seq x y z
N MET A 1 -27.24 8.84 -10.32
CA MET A 1 -26.51 8.44 -10.20
C MET A 1 -25.99 7.84 -10.46
N GLU A 2 -26.05 7.69 -10.51
CA GLU A 2 -25.51 7.03 -10.61
C GLU A 2 -24.48 6.64 -10.37
N LEU A 3 -24.41 6.52 -9.78
CA LEU A 3 -23.26 5.92 -9.53
C LEU A 3 -23.09 4.81 -10.35
N ILE A 4 -22.05 4.76 -10.92
CA ILE A 4 -21.94 3.91 -11.91
C ILE A 4 -21.34 2.66 -11.53
N TRP A 5 -20.35 2.67 -10.71
CA TRP A 5 -19.73 1.44 -10.29
C TRP A 5 -20.68 0.73 -9.36
N LYS A 6 -20.60 -0.57 -9.32
CA LYS A 6 -21.52 -1.33 -8.58
C LYS A 6 -20.99 -1.72 -7.25
N GLU A 7 -21.72 -1.38 -6.24
CA GLU A 7 -21.39 -1.83 -4.91
C GLU A 7 -22.07 -3.14 -4.66
N LEU A 8 -21.45 -3.98 -3.89
CA LEU A 8 -22.13 -5.14 -3.38
C LEU A 8 -23.19 -4.71 -2.39
N PRO A 9 -24.32 -5.39 -2.34
CA PRO A 9 -25.34 -5.02 -1.38
C PRO A 9 -24.78 -5.01 0.02
N GLY A 10 -25.04 -3.96 0.75
CA GLY A 10 -24.59 -3.84 2.13
C GLY A 10 -23.22 -3.25 2.32
N GLU A 11 -22.51 -2.90 1.27
CA GLU A 11 -21.21 -2.29 1.41
C GLU A 11 -21.28 -0.80 1.19
N ARG A 12 -20.46 -0.08 1.92
CA ARG A 12 -20.36 1.35 1.82
C ARG A 12 -18.90 1.75 1.86
N ILE A 13 -18.54 2.75 1.07
CA ILE A 13 -17.19 3.30 1.11
C ILE A 13 -17.10 4.26 2.27
N ILE A 14 -16.16 4.00 3.18
CA ILE A 14 -15.92 4.82 4.34
C ILE A 14 -14.83 5.83 4.08
N TYR A 15 -13.82 5.44 3.30
CA TYR A 15 -12.65 6.28 3.11
C TYR A 15 -11.98 5.93 1.80
N THR A 16 -11.54 6.95 1.05
CA THR A 16 -10.61 6.77 -0.05
C THR A 16 -9.54 7.84 0.08
N GLY A 17 -8.32 7.49 -0.27
CA GLY A 17 -7.25 8.46 -0.19
C GLY A 17 -5.99 7.98 -0.86
N VAL A 18 -5.09 8.93 -1.06
CA VAL A 18 -3.79 8.69 -1.66
C VAL A 18 -2.75 9.21 -0.69
N SER A 19 -1.68 8.46 -0.55
CA SER A 19 -0.59 8.83 0.34
C SER A 19 0.71 8.43 -0.30
N GLN A 20 1.81 8.96 0.22
CA GLN A 20 3.15 8.58 -0.23
C GLN A 20 3.93 8.06 0.94
N GLY A 21 4.63 6.96 0.73
CA GLY A 21 5.53 6.42 1.72
C GLY A 21 6.95 6.45 1.23
N THR A 22 7.88 6.69 2.12
CA THR A 22 9.30 6.71 1.81
C THR A 22 9.95 5.51 2.46
N VAL A 23 10.79 4.81 1.70
CA VAL A 23 11.51 3.66 2.21
C VAL A 23 12.99 3.90 2.01
N GLU A 24 13.75 3.84 3.11
CA GLU A 24 15.20 4.05 3.07
C GLU A 24 15.87 2.93 3.81
N GLY A 25 17.04 2.55 3.34
CA GLY A 25 17.79 1.52 4.03
C GLY A 25 19.02 1.10 3.28
N GLY A 26 19.78 0.20 3.90
CA GLY A 26 20.94 -0.39 3.28
C GLY A 26 20.56 -1.67 2.54
N ILE A 27 21.29 -1.94 1.48
CA ILE A 27 21.08 -3.15 0.71
C ILE A 27 22.26 -4.08 0.98
N PRO A 28 22.02 -5.23 1.61
CA PRO A 28 23.13 -6.16 1.85
C PRO A 28 23.58 -6.79 0.55
N LEU A 29 24.89 -6.94 0.41
CA LEU A 29 25.46 -7.60 -0.74
C LEU A 29 25.55 -9.10 -0.49
N PRO A 30 25.55 -9.91 -1.55
CA PRO A 30 25.78 -11.34 -1.38
C PRO A 30 27.12 -11.58 -0.69
N GLU A 31 27.19 -12.67 0.04
CA GLU A 31 28.38 -13.00 0.80
C GLU A 31 29.60 -13.09 -0.10
N GLY A 32 30.69 -12.49 0.33
CA GLY A 32 31.91 -12.53 -0.44
C GLY A 32 31.97 -11.58 -1.62
N ARG A 33 30.95 -10.76 -1.78
CA ARG A 33 30.90 -9.82 -2.90
C ARG A 33 31.03 -8.39 -2.43
N SER A 34 31.56 -7.56 -3.29
CA SER A 34 31.56 -6.11 -3.10
C SER A 34 31.05 -5.49 -4.39
N ALA A 35 30.48 -4.31 -4.30
CA ALA A 35 30.03 -3.60 -5.48
C ALA A 35 30.98 -2.46 -5.75
N LYS A 36 31.77 -2.57 -6.78
CA LYS A 36 32.59 -1.47 -7.24
C LYS A 36 31.79 -0.55 -8.12
N GLU A 37 30.79 -1.09 -8.77
CA GLU A 37 29.97 -0.31 -9.67
C GLU A 37 28.58 -0.94 -9.76
N ILE A 38 27.55 -0.10 -9.80
CA ILE A 38 26.18 -0.53 -10.02
C ILE A 38 25.88 -0.30 -11.49
N LEU A 39 25.61 -1.38 -12.23
CA LEU A 39 25.38 -1.27 -13.65
C LEU A 39 23.92 -0.96 -14.00
N SER A 40 23.00 -1.57 -13.29
CA SER A 40 21.59 -1.26 -13.48
C SER A 40 20.79 -1.79 -12.31
N TYR A 41 19.56 -1.27 -12.16
CA TYR A 41 18.65 -1.76 -11.14
C TYR A 41 17.22 -1.51 -11.57
N THR A 42 16.33 -2.36 -11.08
CA THR A 42 14.89 -2.16 -11.21
C THR A 42 14.26 -2.51 -9.89
N GLY A 43 13.05 -2.04 -9.67
CA GLY A 43 12.38 -2.34 -8.42
C GLY A 43 10.88 -2.31 -8.56
N GLU A 44 10.24 -2.89 -7.57
CA GLU A 44 8.79 -2.86 -7.48
C GLU A 44 8.40 -2.85 -6.01
N VAL A 45 7.19 -2.36 -5.75
CA VAL A 45 6.66 -2.34 -4.40
C VAL A 45 5.46 -3.26 -4.34
N ALA A 46 5.33 -3.99 -3.25
CA ALA A 46 4.21 -4.89 -3.04
C ALA A 46 3.68 -4.70 -1.63
N ILE A 47 2.37 -4.74 -1.50
CA ILE A 47 1.72 -4.67 -0.19
C ILE A 47 1.55 -6.10 0.31
N SER A 48 2.10 -6.38 1.47
CA SER A 48 1.98 -7.71 2.07
C SER A 48 0.78 -7.82 2.98
N SER A 49 0.39 -6.74 3.64
CA SER A 49 -0.83 -6.77 4.44
C SER A 49 -1.35 -5.36 4.64
N SER A 50 -2.66 -5.25 4.83
CA SER A 50 -3.28 -3.99 5.18
C SER A 50 -4.45 -4.29 6.10
N SER A 51 -4.66 -3.41 7.05
CA SER A 51 -5.77 -3.60 7.99
C SER A 51 -6.31 -2.25 8.42
N ALA A 52 -7.63 -2.22 8.62
CA ALA A 52 -8.30 -1.06 9.15
C ALA A 52 -8.19 -1.09 10.68
N ARG A 53 -7.81 0.03 11.23
CA ARG A 53 -7.73 0.22 12.67
C ARG A 53 -8.55 1.44 13.02
N GLU A 54 -8.64 1.75 14.28
CA GLU A 54 -9.41 2.91 14.71
C GLU A 54 -8.76 4.18 14.20
N GLY A 55 -9.40 4.84 13.22
CA GLY A 55 -8.92 6.10 12.69
C GLY A 55 -7.73 6.02 11.77
N GLU A 56 -7.36 4.83 11.33
CA GLU A 56 -6.18 4.70 10.48
C GLU A 56 -6.18 3.40 9.70
N ILE A 57 -5.33 3.35 8.70
CA ILE A 57 -5.06 2.13 7.93
C ILE A 57 -3.60 1.78 8.17
N ALA A 58 -3.36 0.56 8.64
CA ALA A 58 -1.99 0.08 8.89
C ALA A 58 -1.58 -0.80 7.72
N ILE A 59 -0.44 -0.51 7.12
CA ILE A 59 0.01 -1.14 5.90
C ILE A 59 1.41 -1.68 6.10
N GLU A 60 1.63 -2.90 5.64
CA GLU A 60 2.97 -3.48 5.58
C GLU A 60 3.25 -3.85 4.15
N GLY A 61 4.46 -3.58 3.71
CA GLY A 61 4.85 -3.87 2.36
C GLY A 61 6.33 -4.11 2.24
N VAL A 62 6.76 -4.31 1.01
CA VAL A 62 8.16 -4.57 0.73
C VAL A 62 8.50 -3.93 -0.61
N VAL A 63 9.70 -3.34 -0.67
CA VAL A 63 10.28 -2.89 -1.93
C VAL A 63 11.29 -3.95 -2.34
N ARG A 64 11.08 -4.53 -3.51
CA ARG A 64 11.97 -5.56 -4.02
C ARG A 64 12.79 -4.96 -5.14
N ILE A 65 14.09 -5.22 -5.12
CA ILE A 65 15.02 -4.61 -6.04
C ILE A 65 15.86 -5.69 -6.68
N ASP A 66 16.02 -5.59 -7.99
CA ASP A 66 16.93 -6.44 -8.73
C ASP A 66 18.10 -5.58 -9.17
N LEU A 67 19.31 -6.00 -8.83
CA LEU A 67 20.51 -5.23 -9.14
C LEU A 67 21.47 -6.03 -9.99
N ILE A 68 22.16 -5.33 -10.86
CA ILE A 68 23.30 -5.87 -11.59
C ILE A 68 24.48 -5.01 -11.23
N CYS A 69 25.47 -5.62 -10.61
CA CYS A 69 26.65 -4.93 -10.11
C CYS A 69 27.90 -5.55 -10.67
N MET A 70 29.01 -4.89 -10.42
CA MET A 70 30.30 -5.39 -10.84
C MET A 70 31.30 -5.23 -9.72
N ASP A 71 32.02 -6.29 -9.41
CA ASP A 71 33.29 -6.21 -8.68
C ASP A 71 34.38 -6.54 -9.67
N ASP A 72 34.94 -7.74 -9.65
CA ASP A 72 35.84 -8.17 -10.71
C ASP A 72 35.07 -8.80 -11.85
N LYS A 73 33.82 -9.20 -11.58
CA LYS A 73 32.94 -9.79 -12.57
C LYS A 73 31.54 -9.20 -12.36
N VAL A 74 30.72 -9.29 -13.41
CA VAL A 74 29.34 -8.87 -13.32
C VAL A 74 28.56 -9.92 -12.55
N PHE A 75 27.72 -9.48 -11.64
CA PHE A 75 26.84 -10.38 -10.90
C PHE A 75 25.52 -9.69 -10.65
N ALA A 76 24.47 -10.50 -10.50
CA ALA A 76 23.12 -10.01 -10.28
C ALA A 76 22.59 -10.61 -8.99
N PHE A 77 21.77 -9.83 -8.30
CA PHE A 77 21.13 -10.32 -7.08
C PHE A 77 19.87 -9.52 -6.80
N THR A 78 19.02 -10.09 -5.96
CA THR A 78 17.76 -9.48 -5.57
C THR A 78 17.80 -9.17 -4.08
N SER A 79 17.26 -8.03 -3.71
CA SER A 79 17.16 -7.64 -2.31
C SER A 79 15.77 -7.12 -2.04
N SER A 80 15.38 -7.12 -0.76
CA SER A 80 14.07 -6.68 -0.34
C SER A 80 14.21 -5.77 0.87
N ALA A 81 13.41 -4.71 0.90
CA ALA A 81 13.38 -3.80 2.04
C ALA A 81 11.94 -3.72 2.54
N PRO A 82 11.66 -4.25 3.73
CA PRO A 82 10.30 -4.17 4.27
C PRO A 82 10.03 -2.76 4.80
N PHE A 83 8.77 -2.37 4.78
CA PHE A 83 8.37 -1.09 5.33
C PHE A 83 6.98 -1.18 5.92
N THR A 84 6.68 -0.22 6.79
CA THR A 84 5.35 -0.04 7.32
C THR A 84 4.91 1.38 7.03
N HIS A 85 3.62 1.57 6.87
CA HIS A 85 3.07 2.87 6.56
C HIS A 85 1.69 2.96 7.18
N ARG A 86 1.34 4.13 7.71
CA ARG A 86 0.03 4.34 8.30
C ARG A 86 -0.60 5.55 7.67
N ILE A 87 -1.89 5.42 7.38
CA ILE A 87 -2.66 6.50 6.79
C ILE A 87 -3.74 6.87 7.79
N ALA A 88 -3.76 8.13 8.20
CA ALA A 88 -4.83 8.61 9.06
C ALA A 88 -6.11 8.66 8.24
N ALA A 89 -7.19 8.09 8.75
CA ALA A 89 -8.41 7.93 7.99
C ALA A 89 -9.62 8.06 8.91
N ASP A 90 -10.27 9.21 8.86
CA ASP A 90 -11.41 9.47 9.71
C ASP A 90 -12.55 8.53 9.36
N GLY A 91 -13.20 8.00 10.38
CA GLY A 91 -14.34 7.12 10.19
C GLY A 91 -13.99 5.67 10.04
N VAL A 92 -12.72 5.36 9.88
CA VAL A 92 -12.29 3.97 9.75
C VAL A 92 -12.22 3.32 11.12
N ARG A 93 -12.65 2.08 11.21
CA ARG A 93 -12.65 1.33 12.46
C ARG A 93 -12.11 -0.06 12.22
N GLU A 94 -11.69 -0.65 13.28
CA GLU A 94 -11.16 -2.01 13.24
C GLU A 94 -12.22 -2.96 12.70
N GLY A 95 -11.81 -3.90 11.86
CA GLY A 95 -12.73 -4.87 11.28
C GLY A 95 -13.30 -4.48 9.94
N MET A 96 -13.15 -3.22 9.54
CA MET A 96 -13.56 -2.81 8.21
C MET A 96 -12.59 -3.38 7.17
N ARG A 97 -13.04 -3.42 5.94
CA ARG A 97 -12.24 -3.99 4.86
C ARG A 97 -11.39 -2.90 4.21
N ALA A 98 -10.09 -3.12 4.20
CA ALA A 98 -9.15 -2.18 3.58
C ALA A 98 -8.56 -2.80 2.33
N GLU A 99 -8.58 -2.04 1.24
CA GLU A 99 -7.93 -2.42 0.00
C GLU A 99 -6.89 -1.38 -0.31
N VAL A 100 -5.68 -1.82 -0.59
CA VAL A 100 -4.56 -0.92 -0.80
C VAL A 100 -3.83 -1.33 -2.07
N ARG A 101 -3.52 -0.33 -2.89
CA ARG A 101 -2.71 -0.52 -4.08
C ARG A 101 -1.51 0.39 -4.01
N SER A 102 -0.41 -0.06 -4.53
CA SER A 102 0.81 0.71 -4.48
C SER A 102 1.51 0.70 -5.82
N ALA A 103 2.30 1.74 -6.05
CA ALA A 103 3.14 1.84 -7.22
C ALA A 103 4.39 2.59 -6.83
N LEU A 104 5.52 2.14 -7.35
CA LEU A 104 6.78 2.79 -7.07
C LEU A 104 6.85 4.08 -7.88
N GLN A 105 6.96 5.22 -7.21
CA GLN A 105 7.04 6.49 -7.88
C GLN A 105 8.47 6.83 -8.25
N SER A 106 9.41 6.55 -7.35
CA SER A 106 10.81 6.79 -7.63
C SER A 106 11.64 5.79 -6.88
N LEU A 107 12.80 5.49 -7.43
CA LEU A 107 13.73 4.55 -6.84
C LEU A 107 15.13 5.05 -7.10
N GLU A 108 15.88 5.23 -6.04
CA GLU A 108 17.26 5.66 -6.12
C GLU A 108 18.12 4.67 -5.39
N ILE A 109 19.14 4.17 -6.06
CA ILE A 109 20.10 3.24 -5.47
C ILE A 109 21.44 3.90 -5.58
N ASN A 110 22.10 4.09 -4.45
CA ASN A 110 23.37 4.80 -4.39
C ASN A 110 24.42 3.93 -3.76
N LYS A 111 25.63 4.05 -4.26
CA LYS A 111 26.77 3.37 -3.70
C LYS A 111 27.59 4.38 -2.93
N GLY A 112 27.91 4.06 -1.69
CA GLY A 112 28.74 4.91 -0.84
C GLY A 112 29.82 4.08 -0.18
N GLU A 113 30.56 4.70 0.71
CA GLU A 113 31.62 3.99 1.40
C GLU A 113 31.12 2.87 2.27
N GLY A 114 29.94 3.06 2.83
CA GLY A 114 29.37 2.05 3.71
C GLY A 114 28.57 1.00 3.00
N GLY A 115 28.51 1.00 1.66
CA GLY A 115 27.77 0.03 0.91
C GLY A 115 26.71 0.67 0.02
N ILE A 116 25.70 -0.09 -0.29
CA ILE A 116 24.63 0.35 -1.19
C ILE A 116 23.44 0.77 -0.37
N THR A 117 22.83 1.89 -0.71
CA THR A 117 21.65 2.38 -0.01
C THR A 117 20.51 2.55 -0.99
N LEU A 118 19.31 2.44 -0.44
CA LEU A 118 18.06 2.51 -1.17
C LEU A 118 17.27 3.72 -0.70
N ASN A 119 16.69 4.44 -1.65
CA ASN A 119 15.72 5.48 -1.36
C ASN A 119 14.57 5.29 -2.33
N ALA A 120 13.40 5.00 -1.81
CA ALA A 120 12.26 4.73 -2.66
C ALA A 120 11.05 5.54 -2.17
N VAL A 121 10.24 5.99 -3.12
CA VAL A 121 8.97 6.64 -2.79
C VAL A 121 7.88 5.84 -3.46
N ALA A 122 6.89 5.44 -2.69
CA ALA A 122 5.77 4.66 -3.18
C ALA A 122 4.50 5.47 -3.07
N ASP A 123 3.69 5.44 -4.14
CA ASP A 123 2.34 5.98 -4.09
C ASP A 123 1.43 4.89 -3.57
N ILE A 124 0.57 5.25 -2.63
CA ILE A 124 -0.30 4.29 -1.97
C ILE A 124 -1.73 4.79 -2.06
N ASN A 125 -2.58 4.01 -2.71
CA ASN A 125 -4.01 4.30 -2.82
C ASN A 125 -4.75 3.34 -1.90
N ALA A 126 -5.62 3.89 -1.07
CA ALA A 126 -6.33 3.08 -0.09
C ALA A 126 -7.82 3.33 -0.15
N MET A 127 -8.59 2.28 0.04
CA MET A 127 -10.03 2.37 0.13
C MET A 127 -10.46 1.48 1.28
N VAL A 128 -11.39 1.99 2.10
CA VAL A 128 -11.95 1.22 3.20
C VAL A 128 -13.44 1.15 3.03
N THR A 129 -13.99 -0.04 3.14
CA THR A 129 -15.41 -0.26 3.05
C THR A 129 -15.90 -0.93 4.31
N ALA A 130 -17.17 -0.72 4.60
CA ALA A 130 -17.82 -1.35 5.73
C ALA A 130 -19.10 -2.00 5.26
N SER A 131 -19.44 -3.10 5.89
CA SER A 131 -20.69 -3.76 5.63
C SER A 131 -21.79 -2.96 6.30
N GLY A 132 -22.65 -2.35 5.51
CA GLY A 132 -23.67 -1.50 6.05
C GLY A 132 -25.07 -2.02 5.90
N GLY A 133 -25.22 -3.02 5.07
CA GLY A 133 -26.55 -3.46 4.76
C GLY A 133 -27.23 -4.14 5.88
N ALA A 134 -26.52 -4.86 6.59
CA ALA A 134 -27.13 -5.62 7.61
C ALA A 134 -27.58 -4.79 8.73
N LYS A 135 -27.17 -3.73 8.77
CA LYS A 135 -27.54 -2.99 9.77
C LYS A 135 -28.45 -2.07 9.42
N VAL A 136 -28.65 -2.13 8.61
CA VAL A 136 -29.36 -1.27 8.17
C VAL A 136 -30.52 -1.53 8.43
N LEU A 137 -30.37 -2.15 8.61
CA LEU A 137 -31.10 -2.39 8.89
C LEU A 137 -31.17 -2.16 10.10
N ASP A 138 -30.77 -1.99 10.62
CA ASP A 138 -30.66 -1.63 11.62
C ASP A 138 -30.57 -0.36 11.75
N GLY A 139 -30.95 -0.23 11.71
CA GLY A 139 -30.83 0.82 11.59
C GLY A 139 -30.84 1.65 11.19
N ILE A 140 -30.84 1.61 11.10
CA ILE A 140 -30.75 2.29 10.32
C ILE A 140 -31.02 2.73 10.01
N SER A 141 -30.86 2.83 10.15
CA SER A 141 -30.91 3.18 9.35
C SER A 141 -31.01 3.70 8.85
N GLY A 142 -30.92 3.59 8.95
CA GLY A 142 -30.93 4.13 8.10
C GLY A 142 -30.90 4.40 7.54
N ILE A 143 -31.16 4.55 7.70
CA ILE A 143 -31.29 4.84 6.76
C ILE A 143 -31.40 5.10 6.22
N GLU A 144 -31.16 5.24 6.20
CA GLU A 144 -31.29 5.40 5.31
C GLU A 144 -31.29 5.52 4.60
N ASP A 145 -31.77 5.25 5.24
CA ASP A 145 -31.92 5.20 4.24
C ASP A 145 -32.05 5.27 3.54
N GLY A 146 -31.93 4.92 3.62
CA GLY A 146 -32.15 5.01 2.76
C GLY A 146 -32.14 4.97 2.21
N GLU A 147 -31.86 5.23 2.30
CA GLU A 147 -32.08 5.10 1.60
C GLU A 147 -31.93 5.00 1.20
N GLN A 148 -31.93 4.94 1.57
CA GLN A 148 -31.99 4.74 1.09
C GLN A 148 -31.86 4.60 0.68
N GLN A 149 -31.63 4.60 0.98
CA GLN A 149 -31.78 4.37 0.51
C GLN A 149 -31.81 4.23 -0.02
N ARG A 150 -31.39 4.34 0.22
CA ARG A 150 -31.68 4.10 -0.23
C ARG A 150 -31.63 4.15 -0.64
N GLN A 151 -31.34 4.21 -0.45
CA GLN A 151 -31.51 4.09 -0.81
C GLN A 151 -31.51 3.93 -1.12
N GLU A 152 -31.02 4.07 -0.87
CA GLU A 152 -31.20 3.79 -1.15
C GLU A 152 -31.23 3.45 -1.48
N MET A 153 -31.02 3.30 -1.33
CA MET A 153 -31.13 2.85 -1.72
C MET A 153 -31.30 2.47 -2.06
N THR A 154 -30.99 2.46 -1.86
CA THR A 154 -31.16 2.01 -2.23
C THR A 154 -31.35 1.66 -2.43
N LEU A 155 -31.41 1.55 -2.31
CA LEU A 155 -31.52 1.14 -2.68
C LEU A 155 -31.79 1.03 -2.68
#